data_261b06c93414bfc1a6d6cbb07046070b
#
_entry.id   261b06c93414bfc1a6d6cbb07046070b
#
_cell.length_a   1.000
_cell.length_b   1.000
_cell.length_c   1.000
_cell.angle_alpha   90.00
_cell.angle_beta   90.00
_cell.angle_gamma   90.00
#
_symmetry.space_group_name_H-M   'P 1'
#
loop_
_entity.id
_entity.type
_entity.pdbx_description
1 polymer ?
#
loop_
_entity_poly.entity_id
_entity_poly.type
_entity_poly.pdbx_seq_one_letter_code
_entity_poly.pdbx_strand_id
1 'polypeptide(L)'
;AYGFVNGAKEAVNMFIYSVAAMFMCEIVQETIFKGFSAALELEITTDKAEEMREALIAEIKHGVTTIRVVGGYSKQEKNMVLCVINRRQLTQARKIIHRVDPQAFAYVENVKEVIGKGFVNKEEELDEPTTQGDETVEQQ
;
A
#
# COMPACT_ATOMS: atom_id res chain seq x y z
N ALA A 1 11.67 -44.82 -37.75
CA ALA A 1 12.47 -43.68 -37.20
C ALA A 1 11.72 -42.35 -37.18
N TYR A 2 10.97 -42.02 -38.24
CA TYR A 2 10.24 -40.71 -38.36
C TYR A 2 9.12 -40.52 -37.34
N GLY A 3 8.37 -41.54 -36.97
CA GLY A 3 7.29 -41.46 -35.97
C GLY A 3 7.78 -41.21 -34.55
N PHE A 4 8.92 -41.73 -34.16
CA PHE A 4 9.51 -41.54 -32.84
C PHE A 4 10.01 -40.12 -32.64
N VAL A 5 10.62 -39.51 -33.65
CA VAL A 5 11.13 -38.14 -33.63
C VAL A 5 10.00 -37.10 -33.50
N ASN A 6 8.88 -37.33 -34.19
CA ASN A 6 7.72 -36.46 -34.11
C ASN A 6 7.02 -36.57 -32.75
N GLY A 7 6.87 -37.77 -32.19
CA GLY A 7 6.33 -37.97 -30.86
C GLY A 7 7.18 -37.31 -29.75
N ALA A 8 8.51 -37.38 -29.91
CA ALA A 8 9.42 -36.71 -28.98
C ALA A 8 9.29 -35.16 -29.03
N LYS A 9 9.14 -34.59 -30.22
CA LYS A 9 8.92 -33.14 -30.39
C LYS A 9 7.60 -32.68 -29.79
N GLU A 10 6.52 -33.47 -30.01
CA GLU A 10 5.22 -33.16 -29.40
C GLU A 10 5.25 -33.23 -27.88
N ALA A 11 5.93 -34.24 -27.31
CA ALA A 11 6.12 -34.34 -25.86
C ALA A 11 6.89 -33.17 -25.30
N VAL A 12 7.95 -32.71 -25.96
CA VAL A 12 8.72 -31.55 -25.56
C VAL A 12 7.89 -30.28 -25.59
N ASN A 13 7.11 -30.09 -26.67
CA ASN A 13 6.22 -28.94 -26.78
C ASN A 13 5.13 -28.93 -25.72
N MET A 14 4.52 -30.08 -25.41
CA MET A 14 3.54 -30.20 -24.33
C MET A 14 4.17 -29.87 -22.97
N PHE A 15 5.40 -30.33 -22.73
CA PHE A 15 6.12 -29.99 -21.51
C PHE A 15 6.37 -28.47 -21.39
N ILE A 16 6.83 -27.83 -22.46
CA ILE A 16 7.06 -26.37 -22.47
C ILE A 16 5.75 -25.60 -22.20
N TYR A 17 4.65 -26.00 -22.85
CA TYR A 17 3.35 -25.36 -22.61
C TYR A 17 2.84 -25.56 -21.18
N SER A 18 3.08 -26.75 -20.60
CA SER A 18 2.68 -27.02 -19.21
C SER A 18 3.45 -26.13 -18.22
N VAL A 19 4.76 -25.99 -18.44
CA VAL A 19 5.60 -25.09 -17.61
C VAL A 19 5.16 -23.64 -17.78
N ALA A 20 4.93 -23.19 -19.01
CA ALA A 20 4.46 -21.84 -19.28
C ALA A 20 3.09 -21.56 -18.63
N ALA A 21 2.16 -22.49 -18.72
CA ALA A 21 0.86 -22.38 -18.07
C ALA A 21 0.96 -22.31 -16.55
N MET A 22 1.85 -23.11 -15.94
CA MET A 22 2.11 -23.08 -14.51
C MET A 22 2.62 -21.69 -14.06
N PHE A 23 3.60 -21.12 -14.76
CA PHE A 23 4.10 -19.77 -14.49
C PHE A 23 3.01 -18.71 -14.63
N MET A 24 2.18 -18.81 -15.66
CA MET A 24 1.08 -17.86 -15.85
C MET A 24 0.05 -17.96 -14.72
N CYS A 25 -0.28 -19.17 -14.26
CA CYS A 25 -1.17 -19.36 -13.11
C CYS A 25 -0.59 -18.74 -11.84
N GLU A 26 0.71 -18.90 -11.60
CA GLU A 26 1.39 -18.33 -10.42
C GLU A 26 1.33 -16.81 -10.44
N ILE A 27 1.62 -16.16 -11.55
CA ILE A 27 1.54 -14.69 -11.69
C ILE A 27 0.11 -14.19 -11.46
N VAL A 28 -0.89 -14.89 -12.00
CA VAL A 28 -2.30 -14.53 -11.81
C VAL A 28 -2.71 -14.68 -10.35
N GLN A 29 -2.35 -15.80 -9.70
CA GLN A 29 -2.61 -16.02 -8.28
C GLN A 29 -1.96 -14.95 -7.41
N GLU A 30 -0.68 -14.64 -7.61
CA GLU A 30 -0.01 -13.57 -6.86
C GLU A 30 -0.71 -12.22 -7.01
N THR A 31 -1.17 -11.90 -8.23
CA THR A 31 -1.86 -10.64 -8.51
C THR A 31 -3.21 -10.57 -7.79
N ILE A 32 -3.95 -11.68 -7.75
CA ILE A 32 -5.26 -11.76 -7.07
C ILE A 32 -5.08 -11.73 -5.55
N PHE A 33 -4.18 -12.54 -5.01
CA PHE A 33 -3.98 -12.66 -3.56
C PHE A 33 -3.28 -11.46 -2.92
N LYS A 34 -2.37 -10.80 -3.63
CA LYS A 34 -1.73 -9.56 -3.12
C LYS A 34 -2.66 -8.35 -3.18
N GLY A 35 -3.81 -8.47 -3.85
CA GLY A 35 -4.85 -7.46 -3.93
C GLY A 35 -4.40 -6.15 -4.59
N PHE A 36 -5.31 -5.50 -5.26
CA PHE A 36 -5.09 -4.13 -5.80
C PHE A 36 -5.05 -3.05 -4.69
N SER A 37 -5.23 -3.43 -3.44
CA SER A 37 -5.39 -2.55 -2.27
C SER A 37 -4.15 -2.51 -1.38
N ALA A 38 -2.95 -2.67 -1.94
CA ALA A 38 -1.73 -2.50 -1.16
C ALA A 38 -1.63 -1.05 -0.67
N ALA A 39 -1.88 -0.84 0.62
CA ALA A 39 -1.55 0.40 1.28
C ALA A 39 -0.01 0.53 1.33
N LEU A 40 0.45 1.75 1.23
CA LEU A 40 1.86 2.09 1.29
C LEU A 40 2.09 2.97 2.51
N GLU A 41 3.05 2.61 3.31
CA GLU A 41 3.59 3.46 4.35
C GLU A 41 4.68 4.34 3.76
N LEU A 42 4.52 5.63 3.92
CA LEU A 42 5.44 6.63 3.45
C LEU A 42 6.10 7.28 4.67
N GLU A 43 7.40 7.10 4.78
CA GLU A 43 8.21 7.71 5.83
C GLU A 43 9.10 8.80 5.23
N ILE A 44 9.03 10.00 5.78
CA ILE A 44 9.74 11.17 5.27
C ILE A 44 10.53 11.81 6.40
N THR A 45 11.85 11.80 6.29
CA THR A 45 12.73 12.53 7.19
C THR A 45 13.12 13.87 6.57
N THR A 46 12.76 14.97 7.23
CA THR A 46 12.95 16.32 6.71
C THR A 46 13.15 17.32 7.85
N ASP A 47 13.83 18.41 7.56
CA ASP A 47 13.94 19.54 8.48
C ASP A 47 12.68 20.46 8.45
N LYS A 48 11.80 20.27 7.43
CA LYS A 48 10.53 20.97 7.24
C LYS A 48 9.31 20.10 7.54
N ALA A 49 9.35 19.38 8.63
CA ALA A 49 8.35 18.38 8.97
C ALA A 49 6.94 18.96 9.13
N GLU A 50 6.80 20.17 9.68
CA GLU A 50 5.51 20.81 9.86
C GLU A 50 4.87 21.21 8.54
N GLU A 51 5.62 21.85 7.64
CA GLU A 51 5.16 22.21 6.30
C GLU A 51 4.80 20.94 5.48
N MET A 52 5.61 19.89 5.64
CA MET A 52 5.37 18.59 4.99
C MET A 52 4.07 17.96 5.48
N ARG A 53 3.84 17.96 6.79
CA ARG A 53 2.63 17.43 7.41
C ARG A 53 1.38 18.17 6.91
N GLU A 54 1.42 19.51 6.91
CA GLU A 54 0.31 20.33 6.45
C GLU A 54 -0.03 20.08 4.97
N ALA A 55 0.99 20.04 4.11
CA ALA A 55 0.81 19.79 2.69
C ALA A 55 0.22 18.39 2.41
N LEU A 56 0.68 17.36 3.13
CA LEU A 56 0.16 16.00 3.01
C LEU A 56 -1.30 15.91 3.47
N ILE A 57 -1.64 16.51 4.61
CA ILE A 57 -3.03 16.53 5.12
C ILE A 57 -3.96 17.23 4.12
N ALA A 58 -3.54 18.38 3.61
CA ALA A 58 -4.36 19.19 2.70
C ALA A 58 -4.65 18.49 1.38
N GLU A 59 -3.66 17.84 0.79
CA GLU A 59 -3.76 17.29 -0.57
C GLU A 59 -4.08 15.79 -0.61
N ILE A 60 -3.59 14.99 0.33
CA ILE A 60 -3.80 13.54 0.35
C ILE A 60 -5.03 13.17 1.20
N LYS A 61 -5.37 13.99 2.19
CA LYS A 61 -6.52 13.81 3.09
C LYS A 61 -6.48 12.52 3.92
N HIS A 62 -5.29 12.05 4.25
CA HIS A 62 -5.06 10.94 5.18
C HIS A 62 -4.43 11.41 6.48
N GLY A 63 -4.51 10.57 7.51
CA GLY A 63 -3.84 10.82 8.77
C GLY A 63 -2.31 10.86 8.59
N VAL A 64 -1.69 11.84 9.21
CA VAL A 64 -0.24 12.01 9.20
C VAL A 64 0.26 12.04 10.64
N THR A 65 1.27 11.23 10.93
CA THR A 65 1.90 11.14 12.25
C THR A 65 3.30 11.73 12.15
N THR A 66 3.69 12.52 13.16
CA THR A 66 5.05 13.03 13.27
C THR A 66 5.77 12.34 14.42
N ILE A 67 6.96 11.80 14.16
CA ILE A 67 7.79 11.08 15.12
C ILE A 67 9.11 11.81 15.25
N ARG A 68 9.54 12.04 16.50
CA ARG A 68 10.88 12.58 16.78
C ARG A 68 11.91 11.47 16.63
N VAL A 69 12.93 11.72 15.84
CA VAL A 69 14.02 10.78 15.59
C VAL A 69 15.36 11.45 15.79
N VAL A 70 16.36 10.68 16.17
CA VAL A 70 17.74 11.18 16.31
C VAL A 70 18.59 10.58 15.20
N GLY A 71 19.22 11.42 14.42
CA GLY A 71 20.13 10.98 13.35
C GLY A 71 21.31 10.19 13.93
N GLY A 72 21.48 8.95 13.49
CA GLY A 72 22.54 8.09 14.00
C GLY A 72 23.95 8.65 13.79
N TYR A 73 24.19 9.30 12.67
CA TYR A 73 25.46 9.93 12.31
C TYR A 73 25.58 11.37 12.82
N SER A 74 24.59 12.21 12.55
CA SER A 74 24.62 13.64 12.89
C SER A 74 24.36 13.92 14.37
N LYS A 75 23.77 12.96 15.11
CA LYS A 75 23.29 13.11 16.50
C LYS A 75 22.31 14.27 16.69
N GLN A 76 21.75 14.78 15.61
CA GLN A 76 20.76 15.83 15.62
C GLN A 76 19.36 15.26 15.72
N GLU A 77 18.50 15.94 16.47
CA GLU A 77 17.08 15.66 16.50
C GLU A 77 16.45 16.12 15.18
N LYS A 78 15.67 15.23 14.59
CA LYS A 78 14.88 15.50 13.39
C LYS A 78 13.47 14.99 13.60
N ASN A 79 12.55 15.47 12.79
CA ASN A 79 11.21 14.96 12.77
C ASN A 79 11.02 14.09 11.52
N MET A 80 10.42 12.94 11.71
CA MET A 80 10.00 12.03 10.66
C MET A 80 8.48 12.11 10.52
N VAL A 81 8.01 12.27 9.31
CA VAL A 81 6.59 12.32 8.96
C VAL A 81 6.20 10.98 8.38
N LEU A 82 5.22 10.35 8.99
CA LEU A 82 4.70 9.04 8.61
C LEU A 82 3.27 9.19 8.11
N CYS A 83 2.98 8.63 6.95
CA CYS A 83 1.65 8.67 6.35
C CYS A 83 1.36 7.37 5.60
N VAL A 84 0.19 6.79 5.86
CA VAL A 84 -0.28 5.61 5.10
C VAL A 84 -1.15 6.10 3.95
N ILE A 85 -0.79 5.70 2.73
CA ILE A 85 -1.43 6.17 1.49
C ILE A 85 -1.79 5.00 0.58
N ASN A 86 -2.70 5.22 -0.33
CA ASN A 86 -3.00 4.28 -1.40
C ASN A 86 -1.93 4.38 -2.51
N ARG A 87 -1.67 3.28 -3.19
CA ARG A 87 -0.70 3.23 -4.30
C ARG A 87 -0.94 4.29 -5.38
N ARG A 88 -2.19 4.65 -5.62
CA ARG A 88 -2.57 5.69 -6.59
C ARG A 88 -2.10 7.09 -6.17
N GLN A 89 -1.99 7.34 -4.87
CA GLN A 89 -1.60 8.63 -4.30
C GLN A 89 -0.09 8.82 -4.22
N LEU A 90 0.71 7.76 -4.43
CA LEU A 90 2.17 7.83 -4.34
C LEU A 90 2.78 8.88 -5.28
N THR A 91 2.24 9.01 -6.50
CA THR A 91 2.74 10.02 -7.46
C THR A 91 2.49 11.44 -6.98
N GLN A 92 1.33 11.68 -6.34
CA GLN A 92 1.00 12.97 -5.75
C GLN A 92 1.88 13.25 -4.53
N ALA A 93 2.05 12.26 -3.65
CA ALA A 93 2.92 12.37 -2.48
C ALA A 93 4.37 12.75 -2.88
N ARG A 94 4.93 12.11 -3.91
CA ARG A 94 6.27 12.46 -4.43
C ARG A 94 6.38 13.91 -4.89
N LYS A 95 5.33 14.43 -5.56
CA LYS A 95 5.31 15.84 -5.98
C LYS A 95 5.28 16.79 -4.79
N ILE A 96 4.52 16.47 -3.74
CA ILE A 96 4.46 17.25 -2.51
C ILE A 96 5.81 17.26 -1.83
N ILE A 97 6.44 16.10 -1.65
CA ILE A 97 7.75 15.98 -1.01
C ILE A 97 8.78 16.86 -1.74
N HIS A 98 8.86 16.71 -3.06
CA HIS A 98 9.84 17.47 -3.85
C HIS A 98 9.59 18.97 -3.85
N ARG A 99 8.33 19.40 -3.74
CA ARG A 99 7.94 20.80 -3.66
C ARG A 99 8.28 21.44 -2.31
N VAL A 100 8.02 20.73 -1.20
CA VAL A 100 8.24 21.23 0.16
C VAL A 100 9.73 21.18 0.52
N ASP A 101 10.34 20.04 0.30
CA ASP A 101 11.76 19.85 0.60
C ASP A 101 12.42 18.89 -0.42
N PRO A 102 13.12 19.44 -1.42
CA PRO A 102 13.84 18.63 -2.40
C PRO A 102 14.96 17.76 -1.82
N GLN A 103 15.42 18.05 -0.59
CA GLN A 103 16.47 17.31 0.10
C GLN A 103 15.93 16.31 1.12
N ALA A 104 14.59 16.21 1.28
CA ALA A 104 13.98 15.26 2.16
C ALA A 104 14.34 13.82 1.77
N PHE A 105 14.66 13.01 2.76
CA PHE A 105 14.82 11.57 2.56
C PHE A 105 13.47 10.89 2.80
N ALA A 106 12.98 10.20 1.80
CA ALA A 106 11.71 9.47 1.90
C ALA A 106 11.85 8.06 1.36
N TYR A 107 11.23 7.11 2.04
CA TYR A 107 11.09 5.75 1.54
C TYR A 107 9.65 5.25 1.70
N VAL A 108 9.34 4.21 0.97
CA VAL A 108 7.99 3.65 0.87
C VAL A 108 8.05 2.17 1.17
N GLU A 109 7.23 1.72 2.11
CA GLU A 109 7.09 0.32 2.45
C GLU A 109 5.69 -0.21 2.11
N ASN A 110 5.59 -1.49 1.75
CA ASN A 110 4.31 -2.11 1.49
C ASN A 110 3.69 -2.57 2.82
N VAL A 111 2.51 -2.04 3.14
CA VAL A 111 1.73 -2.46 4.30
C VAL A 111 0.86 -3.65 3.90
N LYS A 112 0.95 -4.74 4.65
CA LYS A 112 0.18 -5.95 4.36
C LYS A 112 -1.31 -5.77 4.67
N GLU A 113 -1.60 -5.07 5.77
CA GLU A 113 -2.97 -4.88 6.26
C GLU A 113 -3.05 -3.55 7.01
N VAL A 114 -4.13 -2.82 6.80
CA VAL A 114 -4.44 -1.59 7.54
C VAL A 114 -5.83 -1.75 8.15
N ILE A 115 -5.88 -1.70 9.48
CA ILE A 115 -7.14 -1.75 10.23
C ILE A 115 -7.46 -0.32 10.70
N GLY A 116 -8.56 0.24 10.18
CA GLY A 116 -8.99 1.58 10.59
C GLY A 116 -9.89 2.28 9.57
N LYS A 117 -10.56 3.33 10.05
CA LYS A 117 -11.44 4.15 9.21
C LYS A 117 -10.61 4.87 8.12
N GLY A 118 -11.03 4.74 6.87
CA GLY A 118 -10.39 5.37 5.70
C GLY A 118 -9.64 4.41 4.77
N PHE A 119 -9.43 3.15 5.18
CA PHE A 119 -8.83 2.09 4.37
C PHE A 119 -9.72 0.86 4.22
N VAL A 120 -10.93 0.88 4.81
CA VAL A 120 -11.90 -0.21 4.69
C VAL A 120 -12.33 -0.31 3.23
N ASN A 121 -12.18 -1.50 2.65
CA ASN A 121 -12.75 -1.81 1.35
C ASN A 121 -14.27 -1.67 1.45
N LYS A 122 -14.86 -1.05 0.46
CA LYS A 122 -16.31 -0.76 0.37
C LYS A 122 -17.22 -2.00 0.44
N GLU A 123 -16.62 -3.19 0.46
CA GLU A 123 -17.31 -4.49 0.53
C GLU A 123 -17.59 -4.95 1.97
N GLU A 124 -16.82 -4.45 2.97
CA GLU A 124 -17.05 -4.78 4.38
C GLU A 124 -18.11 -3.88 5.07
N GLU A 125 -18.46 -2.75 4.45
CA GLU A 125 -19.46 -1.81 5.00
C GLU A 125 -20.91 -2.33 4.86
N LEU A 126 -21.12 -3.45 4.15
CA LEU A 126 -22.44 -4.03 3.92
C LEU A 126 -22.84 -5.09 4.98
N ASP A 127 -21.91 -5.51 5.84
CA ASP A 127 -22.14 -6.58 6.82
C ASP A 127 -22.26 -6.09 8.29
N GLU A 128 -22.20 -4.80 8.58
CA GLU A 128 -22.56 -4.32 9.91
C GLU A 128 -24.08 -4.25 10.06
N PRO A 129 -24.70 -5.08 10.90
CA PRO A 129 -26.12 -4.96 11.20
C PRO A 129 -26.34 -3.63 11.94
N THR A 130 -27.15 -2.78 11.34
CA THR A 130 -27.65 -1.54 11.94
C THR A 130 -28.41 -1.85 13.22
N THR A 131 -27.70 -1.89 14.34
CA THR A 131 -28.33 -1.91 15.67
C THR A 131 -28.72 -0.48 16.01
N GLN A 132 -29.87 -0.04 15.50
CA GLN A 132 -30.58 1.10 16.06
C GLN A 132 -31.13 0.66 17.43
N GLY A 133 -30.37 0.97 18.47
CA GLY A 133 -30.86 0.95 19.84
C GLY A 133 -31.83 2.11 20.05
N ASP A 134 -33.09 1.79 20.08
CA ASP A 134 -34.18 2.60 20.58
C ASP A 134 -33.96 2.76 22.11
N GLU A 135 -33.39 3.84 22.56
CA GLU A 135 -33.42 4.27 23.96
C GLU A 135 -34.47 5.34 24.14
N THR A 136 -35.69 4.88 24.35
CA THR A 136 -36.74 5.67 25.00
C THR A 136 -36.31 5.99 26.43
N VAL A 137 -35.93 7.23 26.64
CA VAL A 137 -35.75 7.78 27.99
C VAL A 137 -37.17 8.02 28.58
N GLU A 138 -37.56 7.20 29.52
CA GLU A 138 -38.71 7.45 30.37
C GLU A 138 -38.27 8.14 31.63
N GLN A 139 -38.73 9.38 31.78
CA GLN A 139 -38.55 10.17 32.99
C GLN A 139 -39.52 9.69 34.08
N GLN A 140 -39.02 9.41 35.26
CA GLN A 140 -39.66 9.66 36.53
C GLN A 140 -38.63 10.02 37.62
#